data_265f13a925652194ae63b15b4ab4ca01
#
_entry.id   265f13a925652194ae63b15b4ab4ca01
#
_cell.length_a   1.000
_cell.length_b   1.000
_cell.length_c   1.000
_cell.angle_alpha   90.00
_cell.angle_beta   90.00
_cell.angle_gamma   90.00
#
_symmetry.space_group_name_H-M   'P 1'
#
loop_
_entity.id
_entity.type
_entity.pdbx_description
1 polymer ?
#
loop_
_entity_poly.entity_id
_entity_poly.type
_entity_poly.pdbx_seq_one_letter_code
_entity_poly.pdbx_strand_id
1 'polypeptide(L)'
;MFGVMTRHAEELEWSEFDRRFYEVKDVSGRASDPEERAVNAISCFADNATARAEDDVLSVSAEDEPATRERPYFDWSHICPTHADYREGLLATIERAASANGDVRLDDVGFAREEYCFCDRCERRFAESAFEDRFEWRTSVVTDFASEASSRIPGRTYLTVHPDPYPGHLYERSGIDIEALDAYVDEFVVPLYDTAYGTTYWLEIIAKGFLDLLETPFSIELYAVDIGVDELIHAAEVADAYAKDVLFGYDASTARAALRRMDADAREGETHGA
;
A
#
# COMPACT_ATOMS: atom_id res chain seq x y z
N MET A 1 -6.09 11.76 -12.50
CA MET A 1 -5.71 12.88 -11.57
C MET A 1 -4.36 12.56 -10.95
N PHE A 2 -3.61 13.60 -10.52
CA PHE A 2 -2.28 13.40 -9.94
C PHE A 2 -2.28 13.66 -8.44
N GLY A 3 -1.65 12.78 -7.67
CA GLY A 3 -1.58 12.88 -6.23
C GLY A 3 -0.17 12.72 -5.69
N VAL A 4 -0.01 12.97 -4.39
CA VAL A 4 1.26 12.81 -3.68
C VAL A 4 1.07 12.00 -2.42
N MET A 5 2.04 11.13 -2.13
CA MET A 5 2.24 10.47 -0.85
C MET A 5 3.44 11.13 -0.17
N THR A 6 3.23 11.73 0.99
CA THR A 6 4.28 12.46 1.72
C THR A 6 4.18 12.25 3.22
N ARG A 7 5.28 12.54 3.90
CA ARG A 7 5.39 12.64 5.38
C ARG A 7 5.63 14.05 5.88
N HIS A 8 5.52 15.04 4.98
CA HIS A 8 5.77 16.45 5.24
C HIS A 8 4.48 17.25 5.07
N ALA A 9 3.89 17.72 6.17
CA ALA A 9 2.59 18.39 6.16
C ALA A 9 2.57 19.68 5.31
N GLU A 10 3.72 20.37 5.16
CA GLU A 10 3.86 21.55 4.32
C GLU A 10 3.70 21.27 2.82
N GLU A 11 3.98 20.05 2.37
CA GLU A 11 3.82 19.65 0.96
C GLU A 11 2.35 19.44 0.58
N LEU A 12 1.48 19.23 1.56
CA LEU A 12 0.03 19.11 1.37
C LEU A 12 -0.62 20.42 0.91
N GLU A 13 0.06 21.56 1.06
CA GLU A 13 -0.40 22.86 0.60
C GLU A 13 -0.15 23.10 -0.90
N TRP A 14 0.63 22.25 -1.55
CA TRP A 14 0.98 22.46 -2.93
C TRP A 14 -0.20 22.18 -3.87
N SER A 15 -0.53 23.19 -4.69
CA SER A 15 -1.72 23.17 -5.55
C SER A 15 -1.59 22.26 -6.77
N GLU A 16 -0.40 21.77 -7.05
CA GLU A 16 -0.10 20.89 -8.17
C GLU A 16 -0.68 19.48 -7.98
N PHE A 17 -1.01 19.10 -6.74
CA PHE A 17 -1.56 17.78 -6.44
C PHE A 17 -3.08 17.84 -6.20
N ASP A 18 -3.85 17.08 -6.97
CA ASP A 18 -5.29 16.92 -6.80
C ASP A 18 -5.63 16.04 -5.59
N ARG A 19 -4.79 15.02 -5.34
CA ARG A 19 -4.95 14.05 -4.26
C ARG A 19 -3.75 14.11 -3.33
N ARG A 20 -4.02 13.99 -2.03
CA ARG A 20 -2.98 14.08 -0.98
C ARG A 20 -3.11 12.93 -0.03
N PHE A 21 -2.01 12.21 0.15
CA PHE A 21 -1.86 11.12 1.10
C PHE A 21 -0.75 11.49 2.09
N TYR A 22 -1.03 11.28 3.38
CA TYR A 22 -0.09 11.60 4.46
C TYR A 22 0.25 10.36 5.26
N GLU A 23 1.54 10.06 5.42
CA GLU A 23 2.04 8.89 6.11
C GLU A 23 2.02 9.09 7.63
N VAL A 24 0.95 8.62 8.27
CA VAL A 24 0.76 8.67 9.72
C VAL A 24 1.63 7.65 10.44
N LYS A 25 1.72 6.43 9.93
CA LYS A 25 2.61 5.38 10.46
C LYS A 25 3.35 4.73 9.30
N ASP A 26 4.68 4.71 9.38
CA ASP A 26 5.56 4.06 8.39
C ASP A 26 6.11 2.71 8.87
N VAL A 27 6.77 1.98 7.98
CA VAL A 27 7.40 0.67 8.23
C VAL A 27 8.53 0.73 9.28
N SER A 28 9.08 1.89 9.58
CA SER A 28 10.08 2.04 10.64
C SER A 28 9.47 1.97 12.05
N GLY A 29 8.15 2.12 12.14
CA GLY A 29 7.39 2.27 13.37
C GLY A 29 7.28 3.73 13.84
N ARG A 30 7.74 4.71 13.02
CA ARG A 30 7.50 6.11 13.29
C ARG A 30 6.01 6.39 13.13
N ALA A 31 5.44 7.14 14.05
CA ALA A 31 4.07 7.62 13.99
C ALA A 31 4.02 9.16 14.08
N SER A 32 3.08 9.75 13.37
CA SER A 32 2.77 11.18 13.36
C SER A 32 1.30 11.39 13.72
N ASP A 33 0.93 12.60 14.05
CA ASP A 33 -0.49 12.95 14.18
C ASP A 33 -1.15 12.94 12.80
N PRO A 34 -2.40 12.47 12.69
CA PRO A 34 -3.13 12.48 11.44
C PRO A 34 -3.40 13.89 10.91
N GLU A 35 -3.49 14.01 9.58
CA GLU A 35 -3.78 15.25 8.87
C GLU A 35 -5.23 15.31 8.37
N GLU A 36 -5.93 16.42 8.62
CA GLU A 36 -7.33 16.62 8.20
C GLU A 36 -7.47 16.80 6.67
N ARG A 37 -6.41 17.28 6.01
CA ARG A 37 -6.40 17.67 4.59
C ARG A 37 -5.90 16.59 3.64
N ALA A 38 -5.61 15.40 4.16
CA ALA A 38 -5.07 14.30 3.39
C ALA A 38 -5.70 12.97 3.80
N VAL A 39 -5.72 12.02 2.88
CA VAL A 39 -5.96 10.61 3.19
C VAL A 39 -4.80 10.13 4.06
N ASN A 40 -5.10 9.68 5.27
CA ASN A 40 -4.07 9.22 6.20
C ASN A 40 -3.66 7.78 5.88
N ALA A 41 -2.37 7.55 5.64
CA ALA A 41 -1.81 6.24 5.31
C ALA A 41 -1.14 5.61 6.51
N ILE A 42 -1.36 4.29 6.68
CA ILE A 42 -0.92 3.52 7.83
C ILE A 42 -0.28 2.22 7.34
N SER A 43 1.02 2.04 7.58
CA SER A 43 1.68 0.74 7.46
C SER A 43 1.14 -0.19 8.54
N CYS A 44 0.46 -1.26 8.13
CA CYS A 44 -0.27 -2.14 9.03
C CYS A 44 0.65 -3.19 9.68
N PHE A 45 1.06 -4.20 8.92
CA PHE A 45 1.84 -5.32 9.48
C PHE A 45 3.35 -5.24 9.17
N ALA A 46 3.83 -4.09 8.69
CA ALA A 46 5.25 -3.79 8.63
C ALA A 46 5.61 -2.80 9.75
N ASP A 47 6.49 -3.20 10.68
CA ASP A 47 6.85 -2.39 11.84
C ASP A 47 8.20 -2.79 12.44
N ASN A 48 9.23 -2.06 12.05
CA ASN A 48 10.59 -2.31 12.54
C ASN A 48 10.80 -1.96 14.02
N ALA A 49 10.03 -1.02 14.57
CA ALA A 49 10.18 -0.61 15.96
C ALA A 49 9.58 -1.67 16.89
N THR A 50 8.35 -2.10 16.62
CA THR A 50 7.68 -3.15 17.39
C THR A 50 8.44 -4.46 17.27
N ALA A 51 8.88 -4.84 16.07
CA ALA A 51 9.68 -6.05 15.83
C ALA A 51 10.99 -6.11 16.64
N ARG A 52 11.59 -4.95 16.96
CA ARG A 52 12.79 -4.89 17.82
C ARG A 52 12.49 -4.91 19.31
N ALA A 53 11.28 -4.52 19.68
CA ALA A 53 10.88 -4.44 21.09
C ALA A 53 10.29 -5.77 21.61
N GLU A 54 9.68 -6.54 20.71
CA GLU A 54 8.86 -7.71 21.07
C GLU A 54 9.07 -8.83 20.04
N ASP A 55 9.78 -9.89 20.40
CA ASP A 55 10.09 -11.00 19.48
C ASP A 55 8.86 -11.85 19.13
N ASP A 56 7.88 -11.95 20.01
CA ASP A 56 6.69 -12.81 19.84
C ASP A 56 5.64 -12.23 18.89
N VAL A 57 5.78 -10.98 18.47
CA VAL A 57 4.90 -10.34 17.47
C VAL A 57 5.25 -10.73 16.04
N LEU A 58 6.48 -11.20 15.80
CA LEU A 58 6.99 -11.45 14.45
C LEU A 58 6.26 -12.59 13.74
N SER A 59 6.12 -12.45 12.42
CA SER A 59 5.85 -13.58 11.54
C SER A 59 7.07 -14.48 11.48
N VAL A 60 6.88 -15.81 11.57
CA VAL A 60 7.97 -16.79 11.47
C VAL A 60 7.64 -17.86 10.42
N SER A 61 8.68 -18.41 9.77
CA SER A 61 8.52 -19.53 8.82
C SER A 61 8.31 -20.87 9.56
N ALA A 62 8.10 -21.94 8.80
CA ALA A 62 8.02 -23.29 9.37
C ALA A 62 9.33 -23.77 10.00
N GLU A 63 10.47 -23.15 9.66
CA GLU A 63 11.79 -23.40 10.22
C GLU A 63 12.15 -22.44 11.38
N ASP A 64 11.15 -21.78 11.97
CA ASP A 64 11.30 -20.77 13.04
C ASP A 64 12.15 -19.55 12.62
N GLU A 65 12.21 -19.23 11.33
CA GLU A 65 12.93 -18.06 10.86
C GLU A 65 12.05 -16.81 10.87
N PRO A 66 12.43 -15.74 11.62
CA PRO A 66 11.62 -14.54 11.69
C PRO A 66 11.69 -13.71 10.40
N ALA A 67 10.56 -13.13 10.03
CA ALA A 67 10.43 -12.24 8.87
C ALA A 67 10.96 -10.82 9.22
N THR A 68 12.29 -10.68 9.21
CA THR A 68 12.98 -9.43 9.56
C THR A 68 13.87 -8.93 8.43
N ARG A 69 14.27 -7.65 8.51
CA ARG A 69 15.23 -7.00 7.60
C ARG A 69 16.60 -7.70 7.48
N GLU A 70 16.91 -8.61 8.37
CA GLU A 70 18.14 -9.40 8.29
C GLU A 70 18.10 -10.46 7.20
N ARG A 71 16.92 -10.75 6.68
CA ARG A 71 16.71 -11.63 5.55
C ARG A 71 16.82 -10.86 4.24
N PRO A 72 17.50 -11.41 3.22
CA PRO A 72 17.84 -10.68 1.99
C PRO A 72 16.64 -10.30 1.10
N TYR A 73 15.45 -10.81 1.39
CA TYR A 73 14.22 -10.55 0.63
C TYR A 73 13.17 -9.76 1.41
N PHE A 74 13.54 -9.22 2.59
CA PHE A 74 12.68 -8.31 3.35
C PHE A 74 13.34 -6.95 3.53
N ASP A 75 12.67 -5.90 3.08
CA ASP A 75 13.08 -4.52 3.28
C ASP A 75 12.76 -4.02 4.71
N TRP A 76 11.77 -4.65 5.36
CA TRP A 76 11.33 -4.39 6.73
C TRP A 76 10.90 -5.65 7.45
N SER A 77 10.66 -5.51 8.76
CA SER A 77 10.18 -6.61 9.59
C SER A 77 8.66 -6.71 9.56
N HIS A 78 8.16 -7.94 9.51
CA HIS A 78 6.73 -8.21 9.40
C HIS A 78 6.14 -8.76 10.69
N ILE A 79 5.09 -8.09 11.16
CA ILE A 79 4.30 -8.50 12.32
C ILE A 79 3.27 -9.55 11.88
N CYS A 80 3.04 -10.54 12.73
CA CYS A 80 2.04 -11.56 12.46
C CYS A 80 0.62 -10.98 12.51
N PRO A 81 -0.19 -11.09 11.44
CA PRO A 81 -1.55 -10.53 11.39
C PRO A 81 -2.53 -11.11 12.42
N THR A 82 -2.15 -12.22 13.06
CA THR A 82 -2.98 -12.85 14.13
C THR A 82 -2.63 -12.39 15.54
N HIS A 83 -1.63 -11.47 15.71
CA HIS A 83 -1.28 -10.95 17.03
C HIS A 83 -2.36 -9.99 17.54
N ALA A 84 -3.11 -10.40 18.55
CA ALA A 84 -4.33 -9.71 18.99
C ALA A 84 -4.06 -8.28 19.48
N ASP A 85 -3.09 -8.11 20.38
CA ASP A 85 -2.81 -6.81 21.01
C ASP A 85 -2.24 -5.82 19.97
N TYR A 86 -1.38 -6.29 19.05
CA TYR A 86 -0.89 -5.46 17.95
C TYR A 86 -2.04 -5.03 17.02
N ARG A 87 -2.91 -5.98 16.64
CA ARG A 87 -4.08 -5.72 15.80
C ARG A 87 -5.03 -4.71 16.44
N GLU A 88 -5.29 -4.81 17.76
CA GLU A 88 -6.12 -3.85 18.48
C GLU A 88 -5.51 -2.45 18.49
N GLY A 89 -4.22 -2.32 18.78
CA GLY A 89 -3.49 -1.05 18.73
C GLY A 89 -3.47 -0.44 17.33
N LEU A 90 -3.35 -1.27 16.29
CA LEU A 90 -3.41 -0.85 14.89
C LEU A 90 -4.80 -0.34 14.53
N LEU A 91 -5.86 -1.05 14.90
CA LEU A 91 -7.25 -0.63 14.68
C LEU A 91 -7.59 0.69 15.40
N ALA A 92 -7.06 0.90 16.60
CA ALA A 92 -7.20 2.18 17.30
C ALA A 92 -6.46 3.33 16.57
N THR A 93 -5.32 3.03 15.93
CA THR A 93 -4.59 4.00 15.09
C THR A 93 -5.39 4.35 13.83
N ILE A 94 -6.00 3.38 13.19
CA ILE A 94 -6.90 3.56 12.02
C ILE A 94 -8.10 4.44 12.40
N GLU A 95 -8.75 4.16 13.52
CA GLU A 95 -9.89 4.95 14.01
C GLU A 95 -9.50 6.40 14.30
N ARG A 96 -8.33 6.64 14.89
CA ARG A 96 -7.80 7.99 15.12
C ARG A 96 -7.52 8.71 13.80
N ALA A 97 -6.94 8.04 12.81
CA ALA A 97 -6.69 8.59 11.48
C ALA A 97 -8.01 8.93 10.77
N ALA A 98 -8.98 8.03 10.81
CA ALA A 98 -10.33 8.22 10.25
C ALA A 98 -11.10 9.36 10.92
N SER A 99 -10.83 9.64 12.21
CA SER A 99 -11.44 10.76 12.92
C SER A 99 -10.92 12.13 12.47
N ALA A 100 -9.69 12.20 11.96
CA ALA A 100 -9.11 13.43 11.42
C ALA A 100 -9.54 13.67 9.97
N ASN A 101 -9.49 12.63 9.13
CA ASN A 101 -10.00 12.62 7.77
C ASN A 101 -10.77 11.31 7.57
N GLY A 102 -12.00 11.38 7.06
CA GLY A 102 -12.84 10.19 6.89
C GLY A 102 -12.23 9.07 6.04
N ASP A 103 -11.31 9.41 5.15
CA ASP A 103 -10.64 8.48 4.23
C ASP A 103 -9.31 7.99 4.82
N VAL A 104 -9.04 6.68 4.71
CA VAL A 104 -7.80 6.07 5.22
C VAL A 104 -7.21 5.11 4.18
N ARG A 105 -5.88 5.11 4.06
CA ARG A 105 -5.12 4.15 3.28
C ARG A 105 -4.42 3.16 4.21
N LEU A 106 -4.59 1.87 3.91
CA LEU A 106 -4.00 0.75 4.60
C LEU A 106 -2.85 0.17 3.75
N ASP A 107 -1.63 0.34 4.21
CA ASP A 107 -0.43 -0.22 3.59
C ASP A 107 0.01 -1.48 4.32
N ASP A 108 0.78 -2.34 3.67
CA ASP A 108 1.39 -3.55 4.25
C ASP A 108 0.38 -4.48 4.94
N VAL A 109 -0.83 -4.61 4.38
CA VAL A 109 -1.83 -5.54 4.89
C VAL A 109 -1.54 -6.94 4.38
N GLY A 110 -1.49 -7.92 5.30
CA GLY A 110 -1.36 -9.32 4.97
C GLY A 110 -0.19 -10.02 5.65
N PHE A 111 0.03 -11.25 5.24
CA PHE A 111 1.17 -12.05 5.67
C PHE A 111 2.43 -11.66 4.91
N ALA A 112 3.60 -11.90 5.50
CA ALA A 112 4.89 -11.50 4.94
C ALA A 112 5.17 -12.12 3.55
N ARG A 113 4.97 -13.43 3.42
CA ARG A 113 5.11 -14.22 2.20
C ARG A 113 4.36 -15.54 2.35
N GLU A 114 4.36 -16.39 1.30
CA GLU A 114 3.71 -17.71 1.30
C GLU A 114 4.27 -18.64 2.39
N GLU A 115 5.56 -18.54 2.71
CA GLU A 115 6.26 -19.33 3.72
C GLU A 115 5.99 -18.85 5.17
N TYR A 116 5.13 -17.84 5.37
CA TYR A 116 4.77 -17.25 6.67
C TYR A 116 3.24 -17.18 6.82
N CYS A 117 2.63 -17.16 8.02
CA CYS A 117 3.24 -17.34 9.32
C CYS A 117 2.95 -18.75 9.87
N PHE A 118 3.95 -19.33 10.53
CA PHE A 118 3.87 -20.62 11.23
C PHE A 118 4.17 -20.49 12.73
N CYS A 119 4.02 -19.29 13.34
CA CYS A 119 4.16 -19.13 14.77
C CYS A 119 3.12 -19.99 15.52
N ASP A 120 3.40 -20.36 16.77
CA ASP A 120 2.51 -21.18 17.61
C ASP A 120 1.08 -20.66 17.66
N ARG A 121 0.89 -19.34 17.57
CA ARG A 121 -0.41 -18.70 17.55
C ARG A 121 -1.16 -19.01 16.25
N CYS A 122 -0.48 -18.91 15.09
CA CYS A 122 -1.04 -19.24 13.79
C CYS A 122 -1.35 -20.73 13.68
N GLU A 123 -0.44 -21.60 14.13
CA GLU A 123 -0.64 -23.06 14.13
C GLU A 123 -1.88 -23.44 14.93
N ARG A 124 -2.00 -22.90 16.14
CA ARG A 124 -3.16 -23.18 17.00
C ARG A 124 -4.46 -22.65 16.38
N ARG A 125 -4.49 -21.40 15.86
CA ARG A 125 -5.69 -20.82 15.27
C ARG A 125 -6.12 -21.55 14.00
N PHE A 126 -5.17 -21.99 13.19
CA PHE A 126 -5.47 -22.78 12.00
C PHE A 126 -6.06 -24.16 12.39
N ALA A 127 -5.44 -24.86 13.34
CA ALA A 127 -5.92 -26.16 13.82
C ALA A 127 -7.31 -26.11 14.50
N GLU A 128 -7.66 -24.98 15.10
CA GLU A 128 -8.98 -24.74 15.71
C GLU A 128 -10.03 -24.22 14.72
N SER A 129 -9.63 -23.86 13.51
CA SER A 129 -10.50 -23.33 12.46
C SER A 129 -11.25 -24.48 11.73
N ALA A 130 -12.21 -24.10 10.87
CA ALA A 130 -12.91 -25.04 9.99
C ALA A 130 -12.22 -25.19 8.61
N PHE A 131 -11.10 -24.49 8.38
CA PHE A 131 -10.39 -24.52 7.12
C PHE A 131 -9.48 -25.76 7.02
N GLU A 132 -9.50 -26.42 5.86
CA GLU A 132 -8.58 -27.51 5.55
C GLU A 132 -7.33 -27.00 4.81
N ASP A 133 -7.45 -25.90 4.07
CA ASP A 133 -6.38 -25.22 3.34
C ASP A 133 -5.85 -24.01 4.11
N ARG A 134 -4.51 -23.92 4.21
CA ARG A 134 -3.85 -22.84 4.94
C ARG A 134 -3.97 -21.50 4.22
N PHE A 135 -3.98 -21.48 2.90
CA PHE A 135 -4.12 -20.23 2.14
C PHE A 135 -5.54 -19.67 2.30
N GLU A 136 -6.58 -20.52 2.26
CA GLU A 136 -7.94 -20.10 2.56
C GLU A 136 -8.06 -19.52 3.98
N TRP A 137 -7.42 -20.17 4.97
CA TRP A 137 -7.39 -19.63 6.33
C TRP A 137 -6.66 -18.29 6.42
N ARG A 138 -5.51 -18.11 5.74
CA ARG A 138 -4.77 -16.85 5.71
C ARG A 138 -5.59 -15.73 5.09
N THR A 139 -6.28 -15.99 3.99
CA THR A 139 -7.18 -15.02 3.37
C THR A 139 -8.33 -14.63 4.28
N SER A 140 -8.90 -15.57 5.03
CA SER A 140 -9.93 -15.26 6.02
C SER A 140 -9.41 -14.32 7.12
N VAL A 141 -8.18 -14.50 7.59
CA VAL A 141 -7.54 -13.62 8.60
C VAL A 141 -7.36 -12.19 8.06
N VAL A 142 -6.94 -12.07 6.81
CA VAL A 142 -6.71 -10.76 6.16
C VAL A 142 -8.03 -10.07 5.86
N THR A 143 -9.01 -10.79 5.34
CA THR A 143 -10.35 -10.27 5.05
C THR A 143 -11.07 -9.82 6.32
N ASP A 144 -10.95 -10.59 7.42
CA ASP A 144 -11.47 -10.19 8.73
C ASP A 144 -10.83 -8.86 9.20
N PHE A 145 -9.52 -8.71 9.04
CA PHE A 145 -8.85 -7.46 9.39
C PHE A 145 -9.35 -6.29 8.55
N ALA A 146 -9.46 -6.47 7.23
CA ALA A 146 -9.97 -5.45 6.32
C ALA A 146 -11.41 -5.04 6.67
N SER A 147 -12.27 -6.00 7.00
CA SER A 147 -13.64 -5.76 7.47
C SER A 147 -13.68 -4.95 8.76
N GLU A 148 -12.87 -5.33 9.76
CA GLU A 148 -12.79 -4.58 11.02
C GLU A 148 -12.24 -3.17 10.83
N ALA A 149 -11.22 -2.99 9.99
CA ALA A 149 -10.64 -1.68 9.67
C ALA A 149 -11.65 -0.80 8.93
N SER A 150 -12.27 -1.31 7.86
CA SER A 150 -13.28 -0.60 7.08
C SER A 150 -14.48 -0.17 7.95
N SER A 151 -14.89 -0.97 8.93
CA SER A 151 -15.97 -0.61 9.85
C SER A 151 -15.66 0.64 10.72
N ARG A 152 -14.39 1.02 10.86
CA ARG A 152 -13.91 2.20 11.59
C ARG A 152 -13.66 3.40 10.68
N ILE A 153 -13.71 3.22 9.37
CA ILE A 153 -13.45 4.24 8.36
C ILE A 153 -14.80 4.73 7.80
N PRO A 154 -15.26 5.94 8.17
CA PRO A 154 -16.56 6.44 7.70
C PRO A 154 -16.56 6.87 6.23
N GLY A 155 -15.41 7.10 5.63
CA GLY A 155 -15.20 7.49 4.25
C GLY A 155 -14.70 6.32 3.42
N ARG A 156 -13.69 6.58 2.58
CA ARG A 156 -13.12 5.61 1.65
C ARG A 156 -11.97 4.83 2.28
N THR A 157 -11.96 3.54 2.04
CA THR A 157 -10.86 2.64 2.38
C THR A 157 -10.00 2.40 1.15
N TYR A 158 -8.73 2.81 1.22
CA TYR A 158 -7.70 2.49 0.23
C TYR A 158 -6.86 1.32 0.74
N LEU A 159 -6.54 0.37 -0.12
CA LEU A 159 -5.69 -0.76 0.23
C LEU A 159 -4.51 -0.87 -0.75
N THR A 160 -3.29 -0.83 -0.22
CA THR A 160 -2.10 -1.10 -1.02
C THR A 160 -1.89 -2.60 -1.19
N VAL A 161 -1.69 -3.01 -2.43
CA VAL A 161 -1.40 -4.40 -2.78
C VAL A 161 -0.01 -4.53 -3.41
N HIS A 162 0.62 -5.68 -3.25
CA HIS A 162 1.90 -5.96 -3.90
C HIS A 162 1.77 -5.86 -5.43
N PRO A 163 2.75 -5.29 -6.17
CA PRO A 163 2.65 -5.05 -7.61
C PRO A 163 2.83 -6.32 -8.45
N ASP A 164 2.03 -7.32 -8.20
CA ASP A 164 2.04 -8.60 -8.89
C ASP A 164 0.60 -8.97 -9.29
N PRO A 165 0.19 -8.66 -10.54
CA PRO A 165 -1.15 -8.95 -11.03
C PRO A 165 -1.34 -10.40 -11.48
N TYR A 166 -0.35 -11.27 -11.27
CA TYR A 166 -0.45 -12.66 -11.70
C TYR A 166 -1.52 -13.39 -10.89
N PRO A 167 -2.45 -14.11 -11.54
CA PRO A 167 -3.55 -14.77 -10.85
C PRO A 167 -3.07 -15.71 -9.74
N GLY A 168 -3.63 -15.53 -8.54
CA GLY A 168 -3.32 -16.32 -7.35
C GLY A 168 -2.13 -15.84 -6.53
N HIS A 169 -1.21 -15.03 -7.12
CA HIS A 169 0.00 -14.63 -6.40
C HIS A 169 -0.27 -13.77 -5.15
N LEU A 170 -1.19 -12.81 -5.21
CA LEU A 170 -1.57 -12.00 -4.05
C LEU A 170 -2.22 -12.87 -2.96
N TYR A 171 -3.03 -13.83 -3.38
CA TYR A 171 -3.70 -14.80 -2.51
C TYR A 171 -2.68 -15.68 -1.77
N GLU A 172 -1.80 -16.33 -2.51
CA GLU A 172 -0.79 -17.24 -1.95
C GLU A 172 0.27 -16.49 -1.14
N ARG A 173 0.77 -15.37 -1.68
CA ARG A 173 1.84 -14.60 -1.05
C ARG A 173 1.42 -13.98 0.28
N SER A 174 0.33 -13.23 0.30
CA SER A 174 -0.02 -12.36 1.44
C SER A 174 -1.40 -12.59 2.04
N GLY A 175 -2.17 -13.51 1.49
CA GLY A 175 -3.55 -13.74 1.91
C GLY A 175 -4.51 -12.66 1.40
N ILE A 176 -4.15 -11.98 0.32
CA ILE A 176 -5.00 -10.98 -0.34
C ILE A 176 -5.92 -11.68 -1.33
N ASP A 177 -7.17 -11.83 -0.96
CA ASP A 177 -8.25 -12.27 -1.85
C ASP A 177 -8.98 -11.03 -2.36
N ILE A 178 -8.72 -10.66 -3.60
CA ILE A 178 -9.28 -9.45 -4.22
C ILE A 178 -10.80 -9.47 -4.22
N GLU A 179 -11.41 -10.59 -4.59
CA GLU A 179 -12.87 -10.74 -4.66
C GLU A 179 -13.52 -10.57 -3.27
N ALA A 180 -12.91 -11.17 -2.24
CA ALA A 180 -13.40 -11.04 -0.86
C ALA A 180 -13.20 -9.62 -0.31
N LEU A 181 -12.18 -8.89 -0.77
CA LEU A 181 -11.85 -7.53 -0.32
C LEU A 181 -12.68 -6.44 -0.99
N ASP A 182 -13.28 -6.69 -2.17
CA ASP A 182 -14.14 -5.73 -2.87
C ASP A 182 -15.28 -5.17 -2.01
N ALA A 183 -15.74 -5.94 -1.02
CA ALA A 183 -16.78 -5.49 -0.08
C ALA A 183 -16.29 -4.43 0.94
N TYR A 184 -14.98 -4.25 1.11
CA TYR A 184 -14.35 -3.46 2.17
C TYR A 184 -13.38 -2.40 1.65
N VAL A 185 -13.06 -2.41 0.36
CA VAL A 185 -12.06 -1.55 -0.27
C VAL A 185 -12.71 -0.74 -1.38
N ASP A 186 -12.57 0.58 -1.34
CA ASP A 186 -13.09 1.49 -2.36
C ASP A 186 -12.10 1.76 -3.49
N GLU A 187 -10.80 1.55 -3.23
CA GLU A 187 -9.74 1.76 -4.22
C GLU A 187 -8.47 0.99 -3.81
N PHE A 188 -7.92 0.24 -4.75
CA PHE A 188 -6.60 -0.36 -4.56
C PHE A 188 -5.49 0.60 -4.95
N VAL A 189 -4.33 0.50 -4.28
CA VAL A 189 -3.11 1.24 -4.63
C VAL A 189 -2.02 0.25 -5.00
N VAL A 190 -1.42 0.43 -6.18
CA VAL A 190 -0.36 -0.43 -6.71
C VAL A 190 0.95 0.35 -6.72
N PRO A 191 1.89 0.08 -5.79
CA PRO A 191 3.18 0.77 -5.74
C PRO A 191 4.15 0.20 -6.79
N LEU A 192 4.64 1.04 -7.67
CA LEU A 192 5.66 0.72 -8.65
C LEU A 192 6.94 1.49 -8.31
N TYR A 193 7.68 1.00 -7.32
CA TYR A 193 8.84 1.69 -6.74
C TYR A 193 10.18 1.26 -7.32
N ASP A 194 10.22 0.15 -8.04
CA ASP A 194 11.47 -0.31 -8.63
C ASP A 194 11.79 0.47 -9.91
N THR A 195 12.92 1.16 -9.93
CA THR A 195 13.45 1.83 -11.13
C THR A 195 13.81 0.84 -12.24
N ALA A 196 13.91 -0.47 -11.96
CA ALA A 196 13.97 -1.51 -12.99
C ALA A 196 12.68 -1.63 -13.81
N TYR A 197 11.54 -1.14 -13.28
CA TYR A 197 10.33 -0.86 -14.05
C TYR A 197 10.43 0.42 -14.90
N GLY A 198 11.55 1.11 -14.88
CA GLY A 198 11.85 2.31 -15.68
C GLY A 198 11.90 2.08 -17.18
N THR A 199 11.78 0.84 -17.65
CA THR A 199 11.26 0.61 -18.99
C THR A 199 9.74 0.62 -18.90
N THR A 200 9.08 1.56 -19.58
CA THR A 200 7.62 1.67 -19.71
C THR A 200 6.92 0.36 -20.04
N TYR A 201 7.62 -0.59 -20.63
CA TYR A 201 7.11 -1.93 -20.93
C TYR A 201 6.65 -2.70 -19.68
N TRP A 202 7.47 -2.73 -18.61
CA TRP A 202 7.07 -3.43 -17.38
C TRP A 202 5.97 -2.71 -16.62
N LEU A 203 6.04 -1.38 -16.56
CA LEU A 203 5.00 -0.57 -15.95
C LEU A 203 3.67 -0.79 -16.67
N GLU A 204 3.67 -0.77 -18.00
CA GLU A 204 2.49 -1.02 -18.82
C GLU A 204 1.91 -2.43 -18.60
N ILE A 205 2.76 -3.47 -18.56
CA ILE A 205 2.31 -4.86 -18.33
C ILE A 205 1.66 -5.00 -16.96
N ILE A 206 2.26 -4.44 -15.90
CA ILE A 206 1.72 -4.51 -14.55
C ILE A 206 0.41 -3.73 -14.46
N ALA A 207 0.39 -2.50 -14.97
CA ALA A 207 -0.81 -1.67 -14.98
C ALA A 207 -1.99 -2.34 -15.72
N LYS A 208 -1.71 -2.92 -16.87
CA LYS A 208 -2.70 -3.67 -17.66
C LYS A 208 -3.15 -4.95 -16.94
N GLY A 209 -2.22 -5.66 -16.31
CA GLY A 209 -2.56 -6.84 -15.51
C GLY A 209 -3.51 -6.52 -14.36
N PHE A 210 -3.33 -5.39 -13.67
CA PHE A 210 -4.28 -4.94 -12.65
C PHE A 210 -5.60 -4.46 -13.22
N LEU A 211 -5.59 -3.81 -14.39
CA LEU A 211 -6.83 -3.44 -15.08
C LEU A 211 -7.68 -4.67 -15.46
N ASP A 212 -7.02 -5.78 -15.80
CA ASP A 212 -7.70 -7.04 -16.12
C ASP A 212 -8.12 -7.82 -14.85
N LEU A 213 -7.44 -7.62 -13.72
CA LEU A 213 -7.67 -8.35 -12.46
C LEU A 213 -8.73 -7.69 -11.57
N LEU A 214 -8.78 -6.35 -11.52
CA LEU A 214 -9.58 -5.59 -10.56
C LEU A 214 -10.87 -5.07 -11.17
N GLU A 215 -12.00 -5.28 -10.51
CA GLU A 215 -13.27 -4.59 -10.79
C GLU A 215 -13.33 -3.25 -10.02
N THR A 216 -12.82 -3.22 -8.80
CA THR A 216 -12.66 -2.01 -7.98
C THR A 216 -11.60 -1.09 -8.60
N PRO A 217 -11.82 0.24 -8.62
CA PRO A 217 -10.83 1.19 -9.13
C PRO A 217 -9.47 1.05 -8.47
N PHE A 218 -8.40 1.30 -9.22
CA PHE A 218 -7.05 1.34 -8.66
C PHE A 218 -6.26 2.55 -9.10
N SER A 219 -5.32 2.96 -8.25
CA SER A 219 -4.31 3.98 -8.51
C SER A 219 -2.93 3.34 -8.58
N ILE A 220 -2.04 3.92 -9.39
CA ILE A 220 -0.63 3.54 -9.42
C ILE A 220 0.17 4.58 -8.64
N GLU A 221 1.03 4.11 -7.72
CA GLU A 221 1.98 4.97 -7.02
C GLU A 221 3.38 4.76 -7.57
N LEU A 222 3.94 5.82 -8.16
CA LEU A 222 5.28 5.86 -8.73
C LEU A 222 6.29 6.39 -7.71
N TYR A 223 7.47 5.79 -7.66
CA TYR A 223 8.56 6.24 -6.79
C TYR A 223 9.27 7.42 -7.41
N ALA A 224 9.15 8.61 -6.79
CA ALA A 224 9.71 9.86 -7.31
C ALA A 224 11.11 10.18 -6.78
N VAL A 225 11.71 9.28 -5.95
CA VAL A 225 13.03 9.48 -5.35
C VAL A 225 14.13 9.05 -6.32
N ASP A 226 15.17 9.86 -6.47
CA ASP A 226 16.37 9.58 -7.30
C ASP A 226 16.05 9.26 -8.77
N ILE A 227 14.95 9.79 -9.31
CA ILE A 227 14.55 9.67 -10.71
C ILE A 227 14.60 11.01 -11.43
N GLY A 228 14.94 11.02 -12.73
CA GLY A 228 14.88 12.21 -13.57
C GLY A 228 13.45 12.67 -13.84
N VAL A 229 13.24 13.99 -13.91
CA VAL A 229 11.90 14.58 -14.17
C VAL A 229 11.30 14.04 -15.47
N ASP A 230 12.08 13.93 -16.54
CA ASP A 230 11.60 13.43 -17.84
C ASP A 230 11.21 11.93 -17.77
N GLU A 231 11.94 11.13 -17.01
CA GLU A 231 11.64 9.73 -16.78
C GLU A 231 10.35 9.57 -15.94
N LEU A 232 10.17 10.41 -14.92
CA LEU A 232 8.98 10.42 -14.08
C LEU A 232 7.73 10.83 -14.88
N ILE A 233 7.84 11.85 -15.75
CA ILE A 233 6.77 12.27 -16.66
C ILE A 233 6.35 11.10 -17.55
N HIS A 234 7.31 10.44 -18.17
CA HIS A 234 7.01 9.32 -19.06
C HIS A 234 6.35 8.15 -18.34
N ALA A 235 6.81 7.81 -17.12
CA ALA A 235 6.18 6.81 -16.30
C ALA A 235 4.74 7.21 -15.90
N ALA A 236 4.53 8.49 -15.57
CA ALA A 236 3.21 9.01 -15.21
C ALA A 236 2.22 8.96 -16.38
N GLU A 237 2.65 9.32 -17.60
CA GLU A 237 1.83 9.23 -18.81
C GLU A 237 1.41 7.79 -19.12
N VAL A 238 2.29 6.82 -18.93
CA VAL A 238 1.96 5.41 -19.11
C VAL A 238 0.98 4.94 -18.02
N ALA A 239 1.22 5.29 -16.76
CA ALA A 239 0.34 4.91 -15.65
C ALA A 239 -1.08 5.51 -15.78
N ASP A 240 -1.18 6.78 -16.19
CA ASP A 240 -2.45 7.51 -16.36
C ASP A 240 -3.36 6.90 -17.44
N ALA A 241 -2.77 6.16 -18.37
CA ALA A 241 -3.54 5.45 -19.41
C ALA A 241 -4.33 4.25 -18.88
N TYR A 242 -3.99 3.71 -17.70
CA TYR A 242 -4.58 2.48 -17.15
C TYR A 242 -5.22 2.68 -15.78
N ALA A 243 -4.62 3.51 -14.93
CA ALA A 243 -5.07 3.72 -13.57
C ALA A 243 -6.07 4.88 -13.45
N LYS A 244 -6.89 4.86 -12.41
CA LYS A 244 -7.79 5.97 -12.10
C LYS A 244 -7.05 7.24 -11.73
N ASP A 245 -6.02 7.11 -10.88
CA ASP A 245 -5.16 8.20 -10.44
C ASP A 245 -3.69 7.73 -10.46
N VAL A 246 -2.76 8.68 -10.63
CA VAL A 246 -1.33 8.45 -10.49
C VAL A 246 -0.83 9.21 -9.27
N LEU A 247 -0.23 8.48 -8.34
CA LEU A 247 0.33 9.02 -7.11
C LEU A 247 1.86 9.04 -7.21
N PHE A 248 2.48 10.01 -6.59
CA PHE A 248 3.94 10.11 -6.50
C PHE A 248 4.39 9.93 -5.05
N GLY A 249 5.24 8.94 -4.81
CA GLY A 249 5.73 8.60 -3.47
C GLY A 249 7.08 9.26 -3.16
N TYR A 250 7.14 9.86 -2.00
CA TYR A 250 8.26 10.23 -1.14
C TYR A 250 9.20 11.36 -1.58
N ASP A 251 9.17 11.82 -2.84
CA ASP A 251 9.79 13.11 -3.25
C ASP A 251 8.79 13.99 -3.96
N ALA A 252 8.05 14.75 -3.15
CA ALA A 252 7.06 15.70 -3.65
C ALA A 252 7.68 16.83 -4.50
N SER A 253 8.95 17.18 -4.28
CA SER A 253 9.64 18.22 -5.06
C SER A 253 9.88 17.79 -6.48
N THR A 254 10.38 16.58 -6.69
CA THR A 254 10.57 15.98 -8.03
C THR A 254 9.22 15.79 -8.73
N ALA A 255 8.22 15.26 -8.03
CA ALA A 255 6.86 15.10 -8.54
C ALA A 255 6.24 16.44 -8.96
N ARG A 256 6.36 17.47 -8.14
CA ARG A 256 5.91 18.82 -8.44
C ARG A 256 6.59 19.42 -9.69
N ALA A 257 7.89 19.19 -9.85
CA ALA A 257 8.63 19.63 -11.04
C ALA A 257 8.11 18.93 -12.30
N ALA A 258 7.82 17.63 -12.21
CA ALA A 258 7.22 16.86 -13.31
C ALA A 258 5.85 17.41 -13.71
N LEU A 259 4.94 17.61 -12.76
CA LEU A 259 3.60 18.15 -13.04
C LEU A 259 3.63 19.54 -13.65
N ARG A 260 4.49 20.45 -13.16
CA ARG A 260 4.68 21.79 -13.74
C ARG A 260 5.16 21.73 -15.18
N ARG A 261 6.02 20.78 -15.50
CA ARG A 261 6.51 20.58 -16.85
C ARG A 261 5.41 20.05 -17.78
N MET A 262 4.66 19.02 -17.34
CA MET A 262 3.51 18.50 -18.09
C MET A 262 2.49 19.60 -18.38
N ASP A 263 2.17 20.45 -17.41
CA ASP A 263 1.27 21.59 -17.58
C ASP A 263 1.79 22.62 -18.59
N ALA A 264 3.09 22.89 -18.61
CA ALA A 264 3.70 23.82 -19.57
C ALA A 264 3.63 23.27 -20.99
N ASP A 265 3.99 22.01 -21.17
CA ASP A 265 3.99 21.33 -22.48
C ASP A 265 2.55 21.22 -23.06
N ALA A 266 1.55 20.97 -22.20
CA ALA A 266 0.14 20.98 -22.62
C ALA A 266 -0.33 22.34 -23.15
N ARG A 267 0.03 23.45 -22.48
CA ARG A 267 -0.32 24.81 -22.91
C ARG A 267 0.38 25.22 -24.21
N GLU A 268 1.63 24.80 -24.41
CA GLU A 268 2.36 25.03 -25.66
C GLU A 268 1.71 24.27 -26.84
N GLY A 269 1.27 23.03 -26.61
CA GLY A 269 0.56 22.23 -27.60
C GLY A 269 -0.76 22.88 -28.08
N GLU A 270 -1.54 23.45 -27.15
CA GLU A 270 -2.79 24.15 -27.45
C GLU A 270 -2.56 25.42 -28.27
N THR A 271 -1.47 26.16 -28.04
CA THR A 271 -1.16 27.41 -28.77
C THR A 271 -0.65 27.18 -30.19
N HIS A 272 -0.15 25.99 -30.51
CA HIS A 272 0.34 25.64 -31.86
C HIS A 272 -0.69 24.89 -32.72
N GLY A 273 -1.81 24.46 -32.11
CA GLY A 273 -2.92 23.75 -32.78
C GLY A 273 -4.12 24.63 -33.20
N ALA A 274 -4.09 25.92 -32.87
CA ALA A 274 -5.12 26.91 -33.20
C ALA A 274 -4.63 27.84 -34.34
#